data_3509cc2d0fcad53747e0d8bfc5b92ff9
#
_entry.id   3509cc2d0fcad53747e0d8bfc5b92ff9
#
_cell.length_a   1.000
_cell.length_b   1.000
_cell.length_c   1.000
_cell.angle_alpha   90.00
_cell.angle_beta   90.00
_cell.angle_gamma   90.00
#
_symmetry.space_group_name_H-M   'P 1'
#
loop_
_entity.id
_entity.type
_entity.pdbx_description
1 polymer ?
#
loop_
_entity_poly.entity_id
_entity_poly.type
_entity_poly.pdbx_seq_one_letter_code
_entity_poly.pdbx_strand_id
1 'polypeptide(L)'
;MKFRTEVDIPASEKKIEIEDKIFSVGSCFASEMTDLLQQGQLQTLNNPFGTIFNPFSIHNEVRILHDSAFYEEEDLITYHDQYISLDHHTSFDTRYIHQTLDKINGAIEAGNAFLQEADWVIVTYGSSFIYEFLPQKKLVANCHKIPQKFFEKRLXXXXXXXX
;
A
#
# COMPACT_ATOMS: atom_id res chain seq x y z
N MET A 1 30.17 27.75 -12.20
CA MET A 1 28.88 27.54 -11.52
C MET A 1 28.60 26.03 -11.40
N LYS A 2 28.32 25.56 -10.20
CA LYS A 2 27.95 24.15 -9.99
C LYS A 2 26.45 24.02 -10.17
N PHE A 3 26.02 23.13 -11.07
CA PHE A 3 24.60 22.81 -11.28
C PHE A 3 24.17 21.59 -10.46
N ARG A 4 25.04 21.16 -9.55
CA ARG A 4 24.84 19.92 -8.81
C ARG A 4 25.25 20.13 -7.37
N THR A 5 24.35 19.81 -6.45
CA THR A 5 24.67 19.75 -5.04
C THR A 5 24.99 18.30 -4.69
N GLU A 6 26.21 18.06 -4.27
CA GLU A 6 26.60 16.72 -3.82
C GLU A 6 26.19 16.57 -2.36
N VAL A 7 25.45 15.51 -2.09
CA VAL A 7 25.06 15.16 -0.73
C VAL A 7 25.87 13.94 -0.32
N ASP A 8 26.63 14.09 0.72
CA ASP A 8 27.43 12.98 1.25
C ASP A 8 26.52 12.10 2.10
N ILE A 9 26.20 10.91 1.60
CA ILE A 9 25.33 9.98 2.29
C ILE A 9 26.21 8.87 2.86
N PRO A 10 26.35 8.80 4.19
CA PRO A 10 27.16 7.73 4.78
C PRO A 10 26.52 6.36 4.51
N ALA A 11 27.34 5.37 4.26
CA ALA A 11 26.88 4.01 4.04
C ALA A 11 26.23 3.47 5.33
N SER A 12 25.13 2.71 5.16
CA SER A 12 24.51 2.04 6.28
C SER A 12 25.43 0.96 6.86
N GLU A 13 25.43 0.85 8.17
CA GLU A 13 26.17 -0.24 8.84
C GLU A 13 25.52 -1.59 8.55
N LYS A 14 24.20 -1.62 8.46
CA LYS A 14 23.45 -2.83 8.09
C LYS A 14 23.26 -2.86 6.58
N LYS A 15 23.53 -3.99 5.97
CA LYS A 15 23.37 -4.19 4.53
C LYS A 15 22.37 -5.31 4.29
N ILE A 16 21.71 -5.27 3.13
CA ILE A 16 20.80 -6.33 2.72
C ILE A 16 21.63 -7.55 2.31
N GLU A 17 21.28 -8.71 2.85
CA GLU A 17 21.93 -9.98 2.54
C GLU A 17 20.97 -10.90 1.78
N ILE A 18 21.53 -11.92 1.13
CA ILE A 18 20.75 -12.75 0.21
C ILE A 18 19.65 -13.54 0.92
N GLU A 19 19.84 -13.85 2.20
CA GLU A 19 18.84 -14.58 2.99
C GLU A 19 17.75 -13.67 3.57
N ASP A 20 17.91 -12.36 3.46
CA ASP A 20 16.98 -11.42 4.07
C ASP A 20 15.63 -11.45 3.37
N LYS A 21 14.57 -11.29 4.17
CA LYS A 21 13.20 -11.12 3.68
C LYS A 21 12.86 -9.63 3.63
N ILE A 22 12.40 -9.17 2.47
CA ILE A 22 12.16 -7.76 2.22
C ILE A 22 10.66 -7.54 1.94
N PHE A 23 10.01 -6.80 2.82
CA PHE A 23 8.65 -6.34 2.59
C PHE A 23 8.71 -4.95 1.99
N SER A 24 7.99 -4.71 0.90
CA SER A 24 7.97 -3.38 0.30
C SER A 24 6.53 -2.93 0.03
N VAL A 25 6.28 -1.64 0.22
CA VAL A 25 4.95 -1.06 0.07
C VAL A 25 5.07 0.38 -0.42
N GLY A 26 4.15 0.75 -1.31
CA GLY A 26 4.07 2.12 -1.78
C GLY A 26 3.90 2.25 -3.28
N SER A 27 4.64 3.20 -3.85
CA SER A 27 4.51 3.58 -5.26
C SER A 27 5.05 2.50 -6.21
N CYS A 28 4.88 2.72 -7.50
CA CYS A 28 5.40 1.80 -8.52
C CYS A 28 6.92 1.61 -8.43
N PHE A 29 7.64 2.58 -7.86
CA PHE A 29 9.08 2.41 -7.62
C PHE A 29 9.36 1.22 -6.70
N ALA A 30 8.49 1.00 -5.70
CA ALA A 30 8.63 -0.18 -4.83
C ALA A 30 8.56 -1.47 -5.64
N SER A 31 7.64 -1.55 -6.60
CA SER A 31 7.50 -2.74 -7.45
C SER A 31 8.74 -2.96 -8.31
N GLU A 32 9.21 -1.91 -8.97
CA GLU A 32 10.39 -2.03 -9.84
C GLU A 32 11.63 -2.44 -9.05
N MET A 33 11.82 -1.85 -7.86
CA MET A 33 12.93 -2.22 -7.00
C MET A 33 12.83 -3.67 -6.55
N THR A 34 11.61 -4.11 -6.20
CA THR A 34 11.37 -5.49 -5.76
C THR A 34 11.70 -6.47 -6.88
N ASP A 35 11.34 -6.16 -8.12
CA ASP A 35 11.65 -7.02 -9.26
C ASP A 35 13.17 -7.23 -9.40
N LEU A 36 13.94 -6.15 -9.22
CA LEU A 36 15.40 -6.25 -9.25
C LEU A 36 15.94 -7.13 -8.11
N LEU A 37 15.37 -6.97 -6.91
CA LEU A 37 15.78 -7.77 -5.77
C LEU A 37 15.45 -9.25 -5.98
N GLN A 38 14.29 -9.55 -6.58
CA GLN A 38 13.93 -10.93 -6.89
C GLN A 38 14.85 -11.54 -7.94
N GLN A 39 15.31 -10.76 -8.91
CA GLN A 39 16.32 -11.23 -9.86
C GLN A 39 17.61 -11.59 -9.15
N GLY A 40 17.91 -10.94 -8.01
CA GLY A 40 19.01 -11.29 -7.14
C GLY A 40 18.71 -12.43 -6.17
N GLN A 41 17.57 -13.10 -6.34
CA GLN A 41 17.13 -14.26 -5.54
C GLN A 41 16.76 -13.94 -4.10
N LEU A 42 16.50 -12.65 -3.78
CA LEU A 42 16.02 -12.29 -2.45
C LEU A 42 14.54 -12.63 -2.29
N GLN A 43 14.13 -12.94 -1.07
CA GLN A 43 12.72 -13.21 -0.76
C GLN A 43 11.99 -11.88 -0.52
N THR A 44 10.98 -11.62 -1.32
CA THR A 44 10.28 -10.33 -1.25
C THR A 44 8.76 -10.53 -1.24
N LEU A 45 8.06 -9.60 -0.57
CA LEU A 45 6.62 -9.41 -0.74
C LEU A 45 6.39 -7.93 -1.00
N ASN A 46 5.76 -7.63 -2.13
CA ASN A 46 5.59 -6.26 -2.60
C ASN A 46 4.10 -5.91 -2.72
N ASN A 47 3.71 -4.80 -2.13
CA ASN A 47 2.40 -4.18 -2.32
C ASN A 47 1.25 -5.21 -2.22
N PRO A 48 1.05 -5.85 -1.06
CA PRO A 48 -0.01 -6.86 -0.95
C PRO A 48 -1.42 -6.35 -1.31
N PHE A 49 -1.71 -5.06 -1.09
CA PHE A 49 -3.00 -4.45 -1.45
C PHE A 49 -2.98 -3.80 -2.84
N GLY A 50 -1.85 -3.86 -3.53
CA GLY A 50 -1.62 -3.15 -4.79
C GLY A 50 -0.87 -1.85 -4.56
N THR A 51 -0.48 -1.20 -5.66
CA THR A 51 0.29 0.04 -5.60
C THR A 51 -0.51 1.14 -4.90
N ILE A 52 0.10 1.80 -3.92
CA ILE A 52 -0.49 2.89 -3.15
C ILE A 52 0.50 4.05 -3.14
N PHE A 53 0.02 5.28 -3.25
CA PHE A 53 0.89 6.44 -3.44
C PHE A 53 1.00 7.34 -2.22
N ASN A 54 -0.06 7.45 -1.42
CA ASN A 54 -0.09 8.45 -0.34
C ASN A 54 0.30 7.85 1.00
N PRO A 55 0.96 8.64 1.86
CA PRO A 55 1.47 8.10 3.13
C PRO A 55 0.39 7.54 4.05
N PHE A 56 -0.78 8.18 4.11
CA PHE A 56 -1.85 7.72 5.00
C PHE A 56 -2.26 6.29 4.65
N SER A 57 -2.53 6.04 3.36
CA SER A 57 -3.00 4.72 2.93
C SER A 57 -1.92 3.66 3.08
N ILE A 58 -0.65 4.04 2.87
CA ILE A 58 0.48 3.12 3.07
C ILE A 58 0.58 2.72 4.55
N HIS A 59 0.51 3.70 5.45
CA HIS A 59 0.58 3.40 6.89
C HIS A 59 -0.64 2.58 7.32
N ASN A 60 -1.81 2.90 6.78
CA ASN A 60 -3.03 2.14 7.08
C ASN A 60 -2.89 0.68 6.63
N GLU A 61 -2.33 0.44 5.44
CA GLU A 61 -2.08 -0.92 4.97
C GLU A 61 -1.15 -1.67 5.93
N VAL A 62 -0.04 -1.06 6.32
CA VAL A 62 0.90 -1.71 7.22
C VAL A 62 0.22 -2.02 8.56
N ARG A 63 -0.61 -1.10 9.07
CA ARG A 63 -1.36 -1.33 10.31
C ARG A 63 -2.34 -2.50 10.17
N ILE A 64 -3.10 -2.53 9.07
CA ILE A 64 -4.05 -3.61 8.80
C ILE A 64 -3.32 -4.96 8.77
N LEU A 65 -2.19 -5.03 8.10
CA LEU A 65 -1.40 -6.26 8.02
C LEU A 65 -0.86 -6.66 9.39
N HIS A 66 -0.29 -5.70 10.11
CA HIS A 66 0.30 -5.96 11.43
C HIS A 66 -0.77 -6.51 12.39
N ASP A 67 -1.94 -5.90 12.39
CA ASP A 67 -3.02 -6.24 13.33
C ASP A 67 -3.89 -7.40 12.87
N SER A 68 -3.66 -7.92 11.66
CA SER A 68 -4.56 -8.90 11.02
C SER A 68 -6.01 -8.43 11.06
N ALA A 69 -6.23 -7.17 10.66
CA ALA A 69 -7.55 -6.55 10.71
C ALA A 69 -8.37 -7.01 9.51
N PHE A 70 -8.98 -8.20 9.61
CA PHE A 70 -9.74 -8.80 8.51
C PHE A 70 -10.97 -7.97 8.17
N TYR A 71 -11.32 -7.99 6.89
CA TYR A 71 -12.47 -7.27 6.35
C TYR A 71 -13.74 -8.11 6.43
N GLU A 72 -14.87 -7.43 6.61
CA GLU A 72 -16.19 -8.02 6.62
C GLU A 72 -17.04 -7.39 5.53
N GLU A 73 -18.25 -7.91 5.32
CA GLU A 73 -19.11 -7.45 4.23
C GLU A 73 -19.36 -5.93 4.30
N GLU A 74 -19.51 -5.38 5.51
CA GLU A 74 -19.77 -3.96 5.73
C GLU A 74 -18.62 -3.06 5.32
N ASP A 75 -17.42 -3.62 5.16
CA ASP A 75 -16.25 -2.84 4.72
C ASP A 75 -16.20 -2.63 3.22
N LEU A 76 -17.04 -3.34 2.47
CA LEU A 76 -17.08 -3.25 1.03
C LEU A 76 -18.22 -2.35 0.56
N ILE A 77 -18.04 -1.77 -0.62
CA ILE A 77 -19.12 -1.05 -1.29
C ILE A 77 -19.39 -1.71 -2.65
N THR A 78 -20.54 -1.41 -3.25
CA THR A 78 -20.88 -1.92 -4.57
C THR A 78 -20.80 -0.79 -5.59
N TYR A 79 -20.24 -1.12 -6.77
CA TYR A 79 -20.17 -0.19 -7.88
C TYR A 79 -20.08 -0.98 -9.19
N HIS A 80 -20.99 -0.69 -10.12
CA HIS A 80 -21.06 -1.37 -11.42
C HIS A 80 -21.04 -2.90 -11.27
N ASP A 81 -21.93 -3.41 -10.43
CA ASP A 81 -22.12 -4.84 -10.18
C ASP A 81 -20.89 -5.55 -9.62
N GLN A 82 -19.97 -4.80 -9.00
CA GLN A 82 -18.81 -5.38 -8.34
C GLN A 82 -18.77 -4.94 -6.87
N TYR A 83 -18.21 -5.82 -6.05
CA TYR A 83 -17.87 -5.50 -4.66
C TYR A 83 -16.44 -5.00 -4.63
N ILE A 84 -16.24 -3.83 -4.03
CA ILE A 84 -14.94 -3.16 -4.05
C ILE A 84 -14.55 -2.72 -2.64
N SER A 85 -13.24 -2.68 -2.40
CA SER A 85 -12.66 -2.06 -1.22
C SER A 85 -11.88 -0.82 -1.64
N LEU A 86 -12.16 0.30 -1.01
CA LEU A 86 -11.48 1.56 -1.33
C LEU A 86 -10.03 1.59 -0.83
N ASP A 87 -9.59 0.56 -0.10
CA ASP A 87 -8.22 0.44 0.39
C ASP A 87 -7.35 -0.45 -0.51
N HIS A 88 -7.94 -1.09 -1.52
CA HIS A 88 -7.26 -2.11 -2.34
C HIS A 88 -7.32 -1.75 -3.80
N HIS A 89 -6.37 -2.32 -4.56
CA HIS A 89 -6.34 -2.17 -6.02
C HIS A 89 -7.56 -2.85 -6.66
N THR A 90 -7.94 -2.39 -7.86
CA THR A 90 -9.08 -2.92 -8.59
C THR A 90 -8.97 -4.42 -8.89
N SER A 91 -7.77 -4.99 -8.84
CA SER A 91 -7.59 -6.44 -9.05
C SER A 91 -8.30 -7.28 -7.98
N PHE A 92 -8.69 -6.69 -6.85
CA PHE A 92 -9.44 -7.38 -5.79
C PHE A 92 -10.95 -7.40 -6.06
N ASP A 93 -11.44 -6.59 -6.98
CA ASP A 93 -12.87 -6.43 -7.24
C ASP A 93 -13.45 -7.67 -7.89
N THR A 94 -14.58 -8.15 -7.41
CA THR A 94 -15.33 -9.25 -8.03
C THR A 94 -16.83 -8.99 -7.92
N ARG A 95 -17.62 -9.79 -8.67
CA ARG A 95 -19.07 -9.76 -8.60
C ARG A 95 -19.63 -10.52 -7.39
N TYR A 96 -18.78 -11.21 -6.67
CA TYR A 96 -19.21 -12.09 -5.57
C TYR A 96 -18.54 -11.63 -4.29
N ILE A 97 -19.37 -11.24 -3.32
CA ILE A 97 -18.88 -10.62 -2.07
C ILE A 97 -17.86 -11.52 -1.36
N HIS A 98 -18.12 -12.83 -1.30
CA HIS A 98 -17.21 -13.72 -0.59
C HIS A 98 -15.89 -13.91 -1.34
N GLN A 99 -15.89 -13.84 -2.68
CA GLN A 99 -14.64 -13.88 -3.45
C GLN A 99 -13.79 -12.66 -3.17
N THR A 100 -14.41 -11.48 -3.13
CA THR A 100 -13.68 -10.25 -2.82
C THR A 100 -13.09 -10.33 -1.41
N LEU A 101 -13.90 -10.77 -0.44
CA LEU A 101 -13.43 -10.92 0.95
C LEU A 101 -12.31 -11.94 1.05
N ASP A 102 -12.42 -13.06 0.35
CA ASP A 102 -11.37 -14.09 0.38
C ASP A 102 -10.06 -13.56 -0.18
N LYS A 103 -10.11 -12.78 -1.27
CA LYS A 103 -8.91 -12.17 -1.83
C LYS A 103 -8.28 -11.18 -0.84
N ILE A 104 -9.10 -10.31 -0.27
CA ILE A 104 -8.62 -9.29 0.67
C ILE A 104 -8.02 -9.94 1.92
N ASN A 105 -8.78 -10.84 2.53
CA ASN A 105 -8.37 -11.47 3.78
C ASN A 105 -7.20 -12.43 3.58
N GLY A 106 -7.13 -13.08 2.41
CA GLY A 106 -5.96 -13.88 2.04
C GLY A 106 -4.71 -13.03 1.93
N ALA A 107 -4.82 -11.83 1.33
CA ALA A 107 -3.69 -10.90 1.25
C ALA A 107 -3.27 -10.42 2.63
N ILE A 108 -4.24 -10.19 3.53
CA ILE A 108 -3.93 -9.77 4.91
C ILE A 108 -3.18 -10.87 5.64
N GLU A 109 -3.66 -12.11 5.54
CA GLU A 109 -3.03 -13.25 6.20
C GLU A 109 -1.60 -13.47 5.72
N ALA A 110 -1.41 -13.50 4.40
CA ALA A 110 -0.09 -13.68 3.80
C ALA A 110 0.83 -12.50 4.13
N GLY A 111 0.30 -11.27 4.05
CA GLY A 111 1.06 -10.06 4.35
C GLY A 111 1.50 -10.01 5.81
N ASN A 112 0.61 -10.36 6.74
CA ASN A 112 0.94 -10.41 8.16
C ASN A 112 2.08 -11.40 8.40
N ALA A 113 1.95 -12.62 7.88
CA ALA A 113 2.97 -13.65 8.08
C ALA A 113 4.33 -13.20 7.56
N PHE A 114 4.36 -12.61 6.37
CA PHE A 114 5.62 -12.13 5.78
C PHE A 114 6.19 -10.95 6.57
N LEU A 115 5.33 -10.00 6.94
CA LEU A 115 5.78 -8.80 7.66
C LEU A 115 6.43 -9.15 9.00
N GLN A 116 5.89 -10.15 9.70
CA GLN A 116 6.46 -10.57 10.97
C GLN A 116 7.86 -11.16 10.83
N GLU A 117 8.16 -11.75 9.67
CA GLU A 117 9.46 -12.35 9.41
C GLU A 117 10.41 -11.43 8.65
N ALA A 118 9.94 -10.26 8.20
CA ALA A 118 10.72 -9.37 7.36
C ALA A 118 11.94 -8.81 8.11
N ASP A 119 13.09 -8.84 7.45
CA ASP A 119 14.31 -8.22 7.94
C ASP A 119 14.37 -6.75 7.56
N TRP A 120 13.71 -6.39 6.47
CA TRP A 120 13.67 -5.02 5.94
C TRP A 120 12.26 -4.67 5.51
N VAL A 121 11.86 -3.44 5.83
CA VAL A 121 10.63 -2.85 5.32
C VAL A 121 11.00 -1.63 4.51
N ILE A 122 10.63 -1.65 3.22
CA ILE A 122 10.91 -0.54 2.30
C ILE A 122 9.60 0.16 1.99
N VAL A 123 9.56 1.46 2.26
CA VAL A 123 8.37 2.28 2.03
C VAL A 123 8.71 3.36 1.02
N THR A 124 7.89 3.48 -0.05
CA THR A 124 8.09 4.52 -1.04
C THR A 124 6.82 5.34 -1.21
N TYR A 125 6.92 6.63 -0.92
CA TYR A 125 5.80 7.56 -1.07
C TYR A 125 5.83 8.18 -2.47
N GLY A 126 4.68 8.15 -3.15
CA GLY A 126 4.59 8.68 -4.50
C GLY A 126 3.78 9.97 -4.60
N SER A 127 3.08 10.34 -3.53
CA SER A 127 2.22 11.53 -3.56
C SER A 127 1.91 11.98 -2.14
N SER A 128 1.81 13.28 -1.95
CA SER A 128 1.32 13.87 -0.70
C SER A 128 -0.18 14.16 -0.75
N PHE A 129 -0.83 13.83 -1.86
CA PHE A 129 -2.29 14.01 -1.94
C PHE A 129 -3.02 12.81 -1.36
N ILE A 130 -4.07 13.11 -0.59
CA ILE A 130 -4.98 12.12 -0.05
C ILE A 130 -6.37 12.36 -0.63
N TYR A 131 -7.17 11.30 -0.67
CA TYR A 131 -8.53 11.35 -1.20
C TYR A 131 -9.50 10.89 -0.14
N GLU A 132 -10.55 11.67 0.06
CA GLU A 132 -11.63 11.31 0.99
C GLU A 132 -12.87 10.94 0.18
N PHE A 133 -13.42 9.76 0.44
CA PHE A 133 -14.70 9.34 -0.15
C PHE A 133 -15.81 9.99 0.67
N LEU A 134 -16.47 10.97 0.07
CA LEU A 134 -17.39 11.87 0.79
C LEU A 134 -18.60 11.14 1.42
N PRO A 135 -19.21 10.14 0.73
CA PRO A 135 -20.38 9.49 1.34
C PRO A 135 -20.08 8.80 2.67
N GLN A 136 -18.84 8.34 2.88
CA GLN A 136 -18.47 7.65 4.12
C GLN A 136 -17.49 8.46 4.97
N LYS A 137 -17.06 9.63 4.49
CA LYS A 137 -16.04 10.46 5.16
C LYS A 137 -14.79 9.63 5.47
N LYS A 138 -14.37 8.80 4.51
CA LYS A 138 -13.27 7.86 4.69
C LYS A 138 -12.12 8.20 3.74
N LEU A 139 -10.90 8.24 4.27
CA LEU A 139 -9.70 8.35 3.43
C LEU A 139 -9.48 7.03 2.71
N VAL A 140 -9.14 7.11 1.42
CA VAL A 140 -9.10 5.94 0.57
C VAL A 140 -7.77 5.84 -0.19
N ALA A 141 -7.41 4.61 -0.56
CA ALA A 141 -6.20 4.34 -1.33
C ALA A 141 -6.47 4.29 -2.84
N ASN A 142 -7.70 3.93 -3.23
CA ASN A 142 -8.04 3.76 -4.64
C ASN A 142 -9.48 4.21 -4.88
N CYS A 143 -9.69 4.98 -5.95
CA CYS A 143 -11.01 5.51 -6.28
C CYS A 143 -11.84 4.61 -7.20
N HIS A 144 -11.29 3.53 -7.71
CA HIS A 144 -11.98 2.49 -8.51
C HIS A 144 -12.81 3.04 -9.67
N LYS A 145 -12.38 4.16 -10.27
CA LYS A 145 -13.11 4.83 -11.37
C LYS A 145 -14.49 5.36 -10.98
N ILE A 146 -14.77 5.43 -9.68
CA ILE A 146 -15.98 6.12 -9.20
C ILE A 146 -15.86 7.60 -9.54
N PRO A 147 -16.95 8.27 -9.97
CA PRO A 147 -16.84 9.67 -10.40
C PRO A 147 -16.19 10.57 -9.37
N GLN A 148 -15.36 11.50 -9.86
CA GLN A 148 -14.55 12.38 -9.00
C GLN A 148 -15.39 13.22 -8.06
N LYS A 149 -16.65 13.51 -8.39
CA LYS A 149 -17.53 14.29 -7.55
C LYS A 149 -17.78 13.66 -6.16
N PHE A 150 -17.53 12.35 -6.04
CA PHE A 150 -17.67 11.64 -4.77
C PHE A 150 -16.44 11.72 -3.89
N PHE A 151 -15.37 12.36 -4.36
CA PHE A 151 -14.11 12.43 -3.63
C PHE A 151 -13.67 13.88 -3.42
N GLU A 152 -13.03 14.13 -2.29
CA GLU A 152 -12.31 15.37 -2.06
C GLU A 152 -10.82 15.08 -2.03
N LYS A 153 -10.08 15.79 -2.86
CA LYS A 153 -8.62 15.68 -2.92
C LYS A 153 -8.01 16.81 -2.10
N ARG A 154 -7.06 16.48 -1.20
CA ARG A 154 -6.36 17.50 -0.42
C ARG A 154 -4.93 17.05 -0.13
N LEU A 155 -4.10 18.04 0.21
CA LEU A 155 -2.72 17.73 0.57
C LEU A 155 -2.65 17.11 1.98
N UNK A 156 -1.88 16.16 2.06
CA UNK A 156 -1.67 15.59 3.31
C UNK A 156 -0.77 16.50 4.04
N UNK A 157 -1.25 17.24 4.74
CA UNK A 157 -0.52 18.14 5.55
C UNK A 157 0.29 17.33 6.53
N UNK A 158 1.32 17.86 6.91
CA UNK A 158 2.16 17.25 7.83
C UNK A 158 1.50 16.89 9.12
N UNK A 159 0.52 17.56 9.38
CA UNK A 159 -0.24 17.26 10.50
C UNK A 159 -1.02 15.95 10.45
N UNK A 160 -1.28 15.67 9.40
CA UNK A 160 -1.94 14.46 9.19
C UNK A 160 -1.06 13.24 9.29
N UNK A 161 0.02 13.54 9.13
CA UNK A 161 0.95 12.51 9.25
C UNK A 161 1.34 12.20 10.68
N UNK A 162 1.11 12.86 11.40
CA UNK A 162 1.39 12.77 12.76
C UNK A 162 0.31 12.05 13.54
N UNK A 163 -0.36 11.60 13.01
CA UNK A 163 -1.30 10.84 13.65
C UNK A 163 -1.05 9.46 13.71
#